data_29c38039c7dea532a59bfc3dc042ec82
#
_entry.id   29c38039c7dea532a59bfc3dc042ec82
#
_cell.length_a   1.000
_cell.length_b   1.000
_cell.length_c   1.000
_cell.angle_alpha   90.00
_cell.angle_beta   90.00
_cell.angle_gamma   90.00
#
_symmetry.space_group_name_H-M   'P 1'
#
loop_
_entity.id
_entity.type
_entity.pdbx_description
1 polymer ?
#
loop_
_entity_poly.entity_id
_entity_poly.type
_entity_poly.pdbx_seq_one_letter_code
_entity_poly.pdbx_strand_id
1 'polypeptide(L)'
;MADSLEELTGPVSGVVELPLHLDWSEQGRYRLDDVRELSVMYERVLREAMDVDDLRRFVNGAMLRKVWRRLFLPRRVRDLWEQRFPQLTQAA
;
A
#
# COMPACT_ATOMS: atom_id res chain seq x y z
N MET A 1 4.84 11.98 -0.59
CA MET A 1 5.28 10.67 -0.11
C MET A 1 5.65 10.76 1.37
N ALA A 2 5.48 9.68 2.11
CA ALA A 2 5.76 9.66 3.54
C ALA A 2 7.25 9.84 3.84
N ASP A 3 7.58 10.37 5.00
CA ASP A 3 8.98 10.56 5.41
C ASP A 3 9.60 9.25 5.89
N SER A 4 8.81 8.37 6.50
CA SER A 4 9.30 7.06 6.94
C SER A 4 8.18 6.03 6.82
N LEU A 5 8.57 4.75 6.75
CA LEU A 5 7.58 3.67 6.71
C LEU A 5 6.84 3.54 8.04
N GLU A 6 7.47 3.91 9.14
CA GLU A 6 6.87 3.79 10.47
C GLU A 6 5.64 4.69 10.63
N GLU A 7 5.53 5.77 9.86
CA GLU A 7 4.35 6.63 9.95
C GLU A 7 3.16 6.05 9.19
N LEU A 8 3.36 4.99 8.41
CA LEU A 8 2.28 4.32 7.71
C LEU A 8 1.68 3.29 8.67
N THR A 9 0.59 3.67 9.34
CA THR A 9 0.01 2.89 10.42
C THR A 9 -1.40 2.39 10.10
N GLY A 10 -1.67 2.14 8.83
CA GLY A 10 -2.96 1.61 8.41
C GLY A 10 -3.27 0.24 8.99
N PRO A 11 -4.50 -0.23 8.85
CA PRO A 11 -4.93 -1.52 9.41
C PRO A 11 -4.22 -2.69 8.75
N VAL A 12 -4.07 -3.79 9.49
CA VAL A 12 -3.44 -5.01 8.99
C VAL A 12 -4.39 -6.19 9.01
N SER A 13 -5.62 -6.02 9.45
CA SER A 13 -6.62 -7.09 9.51
C SER A 13 -8.01 -6.52 9.31
N GLY A 14 -8.97 -7.40 9.10
CA GLY A 14 -10.36 -7.01 8.91
C GLY A 14 -10.65 -6.62 7.48
N VAL A 15 -11.75 -5.91 7.28
CA VAL A 15 -12.20 -5.46 5.96
C VAL A 15 -12.03 -3.95 5.87
N VAL A 16 -11.44 -3.49 4.76
CA VAL A 16 -11.25 -2.07 4.50
C VAL A 16 -12.00 -1.68 3.24
N GLU A 17 -12.71 -0.57 3.31
CA GLU A 17 -13.41 0.00 2.16
C GLU A 17 -12.70 1.26 1.74
N LEU A 18 -12.22 1.30 0.49
CA LEU A 18 -11.50 2.46 -0.01
C LEU A 18 -12.47 3.53 -0.51
N PRO A 19 -12.17 4.82 -0.27
CA PRO A 19 -12.99 5.89 -0.82
C PRO A 19 -12.88 5.95 -2.34
N LEU A 20 -13.84 6.59 -2.98
CA LEU A 20 -13.93 6.64 -4.44
C LEU A 20 -12.70 7.25 -5.10
N HIS A 21 -12.04 8.20 -4.46
CA HIS A 21 -10.86 8.82 -5.07
C HIS A 21 -9.68 7.87 -5.17
N LEU A 22 -9.69 6.77 -4.41
CA LEU A 22 -8.64 5.76 -4.48
C LEU A 22 -9.07 4.55 -5.30
N ASP A 23 -10.36 4.21 -5.30
CA ASP A 23 -10.84 3.04 -5.99
C ASP A 23 -12.30 3.26 -6.42
N TRP A 24 -12.49 3.52 -7.70
CA TRP A 24 -13.82 3.70 -8.27
C TRP A 24 -14.36 2.42 -8.90
N SER A 25 -13.70 1.29 -8.67
CA SER A 25 -14.23 0.01 -9.12
C SER A 25 -15.41 -0.40 -8.23
N GLU A 26 -16.22 -1.32 -8.72
CA GLU A 26 -17.36 -1.82 -7.94
C GLU A 26 -16.91 -2.56 -6.70
N GLN A 27 -15.71 -3.10 -6.70
CA GLN A 27 -15.20 -3.89 -5.59
C GLN A 27 -15.03 -3.05 -4.32
N GLY A 28 -14.13 -2.08 -4.33
CA GLY A 28 -13.94 -1.11 -3.27
C GLY A 28 -13.65 -1.64 -1.87
N ARG A 29 -13.86 -2.91 -1.62
CA ARG A 29 -13.70 -3.54 -0.29
C ARG A 29 -12.67 -4.65 -0.37
N TYR A 30 -11.83 -4.72 0.66
CA TYR A 30 -10.71 -5.66 0.66
C TYR A 30 -10.58 -6.30 2.04
N ARG A 31 -10.42 -7.62 2.05
CA ARG A 31 -10.19 -8.37 3.28
C ARG A 31 -8.68 -8.47 3.49
N LEU A 32 -8.20 -7.85 4.56
CA LEU A 32 -6.77 -7.77 4.80
C LEU A 32 -6.17 -9.08 5.29
N ASP A 33 -7.02 -10.00 5.74
CA ASP A 33 -6.57 -11.35 6.12
C ASP A 33 -6.20 -12.21 4.91
N ASP A 34 -6.64 -11.79 3.71
CA ASP A 34 -6.27 -12.44 2.47
C ASP A 34 -5.13 -11.64 1.84
N VAL A 35 -3.95 -12.24 1.73
CA VAL A 35 -2.77 -11.54 1.23
C VAL A 35 -2.95 -11.04 -0.21
N ARG A 36 -3.77 -11.72 -1.01
CA ARG A 36 -4.01 -11.27 -2.38
C ARG A 36 -4.86 -10.02 -2.42
N GLU A 37 -5.91 -9.97 -1.59
CA GLU A 37 -6.74 -8.77 -1.51
C GLU A 37 -5.98 -7.60 -0.91
N LEU A 38 -5.20 -7.84 0.13
CA LEU A 38 -4.36 -6.81 0.72
C LEU A 38 -3.38 -6.25 -0.31
N SER A 39 -2.75 -7.13 -1.10
CA SER A 39 -1.81 -6.70 -2.12
C SER A 39 -2.48 -5.84 -3.18
N VAL A 40 -3.66 -6.24 -3.64
CA VAL A 40 -4.42 -5.44 -4.62
C VAL A 40 -4.76 -4.08 -4.05
N MET A 41 -5.20 -4.01 -2.79
CA MET A 41 -5.50 -2.75 -2.14
C MET A 41 -4.27 -1.85 -2.09
N TYR A 42 -3.12 -2.40 -1.69
CA TYR A 42 -1.89 -1.63 -1.61
C TYR A 42 -1.46 -1.12 -2.98
N GLU A 43 -1.55 -1.96 -4.02
CA GLU A 43 -1.25 -1.52 -5.38
C GLU A 43 -2.10 -0.33 -5.77
N ARG A 44 -3.39 -0.38 -5.45
CA ARG A 44 -4.32 0.69 -5.78
C ARG A 44 -3.98 1.97 -5.02
N VAL A 45 -3.78 1.86 -3.71
CA VAL A 45 -3.47 3.03 -2.89
C VAL A 45 -2.16 3.68 -3.32
N LEU A 46 -1.12 2.88 -3.58
CA LEU A 46 0.18 3.43 -3.98
C LEU A 46 0.12 4.14 -5.32
N ARG A 47 -0.77 3.69 -6.22
CA ARG A 47 -0.91 4.33 -7.53
C ARG A 47 -1.81 5.55 -7.52
N GLU A 48 -2.85 5.54 -6.67
CA GLU A 48 -3.91 6.54 -6.73
C GLU A 48 -3.87 7.57 -5.61
N ALA A 49 -3.04 7.37 -4.58
CA ALA A 49 -3.01 8.29 -3.44
C ALA A 49 -2.64 9.70 -3.88
N MET A 50 -3.45 10.66 -3.45
CA MET A 50 -3.25 12.07 -3.80
C MET A 50 -2.36 12.77 -2.78
N ASP A 51 -2.33 12.28 -1.55
CA ASP A 51 -1.52 12.88 -0.50
C ASP A 51 -1.07 11.81 0.50
N VAL A 52 -0.22 12.23 1.44
CA VAL A 52 0.36 11.31 2.41
C VAL A 52 -0.67 10.76 3.39
N ASP A 53 -1.77 11.47 3.63
CA ASP A 53 -2.80 10.98 4.53
C ASP A 53 -3.47 9.72 4.00
N ASP A 54 -3.65 9.62 2.69
CA ASP A 54 -4.16 8.39 2.08
C ASP A 54 -3.25 7.21 2.40
N LEU A 55 -1.95 7.42 2.32
CA LEU A 55 -0.99 6.37 2.63
C LEU A 55 -1.04 5.99 4.11
N ARG A 56 -1.10 6.97 5.00
CA ARG A 56 -1.15 6.71 6.44
C ARG A 56 -2.40 5.94 6.85
N ARG A 57 -3.51 6.24 6.20
CA ARG A 57 -4.80 5.63 6.58
C ARG A 57 -4.93 4.19 6.14
N PHE A 58 -4.36 3.84 5.00
CA PHE A 58 -4.66 2.56 4.37
C PHE A 58 -3.48 1.62 4.25
N VAL A 59 -2.26 2.11 4.39
CA VAL A 59 -1.07 1.28 4.24
C VAL A 59 -0.34 1.17 5.58
N ASN A 60 0.07 -0.06 5.91
CA ASN A 60 0.91 -0.32 7.08
C ASN A 60 2.32 -0.59 6.59
N GLY A 61 3.30 0.15 7.11
CA GLY A 61 4.67 0.08 6.64
C GLY A 61 5.32 -1.29 6.81
N ALA A 62 5.07 -1.93 7.96
CA ALA A 62 5.64 -3.26 8.21
C ALA A 62 5.04 -4.29 7.25
N MET A 63 3.73 -4.21 7.01
CA MET A 63 3.07 -5.11 6.07
C MET A 63 3.51 -4.83 4.65
N LEU A 64 3.74 -3.57 4.30
CA LEU A 64 4.22 -3.19 2.97
C LEU A 64 5.56 -3.87 2.69
N ARG A 65 6.47 -3.90 3.67
CA ARG A 65 7.75 -4.59 3.51
C ARG A 65 7.55 -6.07 3.23
N LYS A 66 6.58 -6.70 3.92
CA LYS A 66 6.32 -8.13 3.77
C LYS A 66 5.81 -8.48 2.38
N VAL A 67 4.98 -7.63 1.80
CA VAL A 67 4.31 -7.94 0.54
C VAL A 67 4.94 -7.22 -0.66
N TRP A 68 5.96 -6.40 -0.45
CA TRP A 68 6.50 -5.52 -1.49
C TRP A 68 6.79 -6.26 -2.81
N ARG A 69 7.44 -7.41 -2.72
CA ARG A 69 7.86 -8.14 -3.92
C ARG A 69 6.71 -8.69 -4.75
N ARG A 70 5.56 -8.90 -4.11
CA ARG A 70 4.40 -9.45 -4.82
C ARG A 70 3.49 -8.37 -5.38
N LEU A 71 3.76 -7.09 -5.10
CA LEU A 71 2.96 -6.00 -5.64
C LEU A 71 3.28 -5.80 -7.11
N PHE A 72 2.23 -5.64 -7.91
CA PHE A 72 2.36 -5.33 -9.32
C PHE A 72 2.20 -3.81 -9.48
N LEU A 73 3.32 -3.13 -9.63
CA LEU A 73 3.34 -1.66 -9.70
C LEU A 73 4.02 -1.20 -10.98
N PRO A 74 3.59 -0.06 -11.54
CA PRO A 74 4.36 0.56 -12.62
C PRO A 74 5.80 0.77 -12.16
N ARG A 75 6.73 0.55 -13.06
CA ARG A 75 8.15 0.63 -12.72
C ARG A 75 8.52 1.96 -12.08
N ARG A 76 7.95 3.05 -12.58
CA ARG A 76 8.21 4.39 -12.05
C ARG A 76 7.80 4.50 -10.57
N VAL A 77 6.63 3.95 -10.22
CA VAL A 77 6.17 3.95 -8.84
C VAL A 77 7.08 3.10 -7.97
N ARG A 78 7.41 1.92 -8.45
CA ARG A 78 8.30 1.00 -7.72
C ARG A 78 9.65 1.65 -7.46
N ASP A 79 10.24 2.25 -8.49
CA ASP A 79 11.56 2.86 -8.37
C ASP A 79 11.56 4.00 -7.37
N LEU A 80 10.54 4.86 -7.41
CA LEU A 80 10.43 5.97 -6.47
C LEU A 80 10.38 5.48 -5.03
N TRP A 81 9.56 4.47 -4.78
CA TRP A 81 9.42 3.93 -3.44
C TRP A 81 10.68 3.24 -2.95
N GLU A 82 11.36 2.50 -3.84
CA GLU A 82 12.60 1.81 -3.47
C GLU A 82 13.74 2.79 -3.23
N GLN A 83 13.79 3.89 -3.96
CA GLN A 83 14.78 4.92 -3.71
C GLN A 83 14.54 5.61 -2.37
N ARG A 84 13.28 5.88 -2.07
CA ARG A 84 12.91 6.55 -0.82
C ARG A 84 13.06 5.63 0.38
N PHE A 85 12.72 4.36 0.22
CA PHE A 85 12.73 3.37 1.30
C PHE A 85 13.50 2.13 0.86
N PRO A 86 14.84 2.19 0.93
CA PRO A 86 15.66 1.02 0.52
C PRO A 86 15.33 -0.26 1.27
N GLN A 87 14.79 -0.14 2.49
CA GLN A 87 14.41 -1.32 3.28
C GLN A 87 13.33 -2.16 2.60
N LEU A 88 12.61 -1.62 1.61
CA LEU A 88 11.62 -2.40 0.88
C LEU A 88 12.26 -3.50 0.03
N THR A 89 13.51 -3.31 -0.38
CA THR A 89 14.21 -4.30 -1.20
C THR A 89 15.06 -5.26 -0.38
N GLN A 90 15.18 -5.02 0.92
CA GLN A 90 15.98 -5.87 1.78
C GLN A 90 15.19 -7.14 2.11
N ALA A 91 15.83 -8.28 1.97
CA ALA A 91 15.21 -9.54 2.34
C ALA A 91 14.98 -9.55 3.85
N ALA A 92 13.80 -9.98 4.24
CA ALA A 92 13.48 -10.12 5.65
C ALA A 92 14.26 -11.25 6.26
#